data_dc89fd8514fd9d80a801ffd91e69f02c
#
_entry.id   dc89fd8514fd9d80a801ffd91e69f02c
#
_cell.length_a   1.000
_cell.length_b   1.000
_cell.length_c   1.000
_cell.angle_alpha   90.00
_cell.angle_beta   90.00
_cell.angle_gamma   90.00
#
_symmetry.space_group_name_H-M   'P 1'
#
loop_
_entity.id
_entity.type
_entity.pdbx_description
1 polymer ?
#
loop_
_entity_poly.entity_id
_entity_poly.type
_entity_poly.pdbx_seq_one_letter_code
_entity_poly.pdbx_strand_id
1 'polypeptide(L)'
;MNKYTWLFVFLLTVTIINYPNPFNAKAGQTTTFECTTDTAFNSTLYIYDMTARLLFKRDLPMNAGANHFGWNGYTEQNELVNSGVYLYFLTDKNHSRVGKGKVWVINR
;
A
#
# COMPACT_ATOMS: atom_id res chain seq x y z
N MET A 1 22.85 32.43 7.43
CA MET A 1 21.80 31.48 7.02
C MET A 1 21.57 30.45 8.11
N ASN A 2 20.32 30.19 8.39
CA ASN A 2 19.99 29.14 9.35
C ASN A 2 20.02 27.76 8.65
N LYS A 3 21.02 26.96 8.97
CA LYS A 3 21.18 25.66 8.35
C LYS A 3 20.11 24.62 8.73
N TYR A 4 19.23 24.94 9.66
CA TYR A 4 18.18 24.02 10.10
C TYR A 4 16.87 24.24 9.38
N THR A 5 16.73 25.30 8.63
CA THR A 5 15.48 25.66 7.96
C THR A 5 15.02 24.59 7.00
N TRP A 6 15.94 23.95 6.30
CA TRP A 6 15.63 22.93 5.31
C TRP A 6 15.04 21.66 5.94
N LEU A 7 15.24 21.43 7.24
CA LEU A 7 14.74 20.22 7.90
C LEU A 7 13.21 20.12 7.89
N PHE A 8 12.51 21.24 7.74
CA PHE A 8 11.07 21.27 7.86
C PHE A 8 10.34 21.27 6.53
N VAL A 9 11.08 21.35 5.43
CA VAL A 9 10.50 21.58 4.12
C VAL A 9 10.11 20.30 3.41
N PHE A 10 10.70 19.17 3.80
CA PHE A 10 10.65 17.94 3.01
C PHE A 10 9.93 16.78 3.65
N LEU A 11 9.11 17.06 4.64
CA LEU A 11 8.33 16.00 5.28
C LEU A 11 7.12 15.69 4.42
N LEU A 12 7.17 14.53 3.72
CA LEU A 12 6.03 14.01 3.02
C LEU A 12 5.08 13.36 4.04
N THR A 13 3.86 13.89 4.15
CA THR A 13 2.84 13.31 5.00
C THR A 13 2.02 12.35 4.17
N VAL A 14 2.07 11.07 4.53
CA VAL A 14 1.33 9.99 3.86
C VAL A 14 0.66 9.14 4.91
N THR A 15 -0.64 8.91 4.74
CA THR A 15 -1.37 7.93 5.53
C THR A 15 -1.97 6.90 4.58
N ILE A 16 -1.95 5.63 4.98
CA ILE A 16 -2.52 4.55 4.19
C ILE A 16 -3.31 3.60 5.08
N ILE A 17 -4.52 3.28 4.66
CA ILE A 17 -5.38 2.29 5.30
C ILE A 17 -5.96 1.40 4.21
N ASN A 18 -6.54 0.27 4.60
CA ASN A 18 -7.28 -0.57 3.67
C ASN A 18 -8.58 -1.06 4.30
N TYR A 19 -9.61 -1.17 3.47
CA TYR A 19 -10.94 -1.62 3.92
C TYR A 19 -11.71 -2.29 2.78
N PRO A 20 -12.53 -3.32 3.07
CA PRO A 20 -12.64 -4.01 4.35
C PRO A 20 -11.35 -4.74 4.72
N ASN A 21 -11.13 -4.90 6.01
CA ASN A 21 -9.96 -5.59 6.53
C ASN A 21 -10.37 -6.28 7.85
N PRO A 22 -10.53 -7.62 7.87
CA PRO A 22 -10.23 -8.55 6.78
C PRO A 22 -11.22 -8.50 5.63
N PHE A 23 -10.84 -9.12 4.51
CA PHE A 23 -11.74 -9.28 3.38
C PHE A 23 -11.74 -10.72 2.87
N ASN A 24 -12.81 -11.11 2.18
CA ASN A 24 -12.98 -12.46 1.65
C ASN A 24 -12.72 -12.45 0.15
N ALA A 25 -11.46 -12.68 -0.24
CA ALA A 25 -11.04 -12.68 -1.63
C ALA A 25 -11.71 -13.81 -2.41
N LYS A 26 -11.85 -14.98 -1.80
CA LYS A 26 -12.48 -16.14 -2.44
C LYS A 26 -13.93 -15.86 -2.82
N ALA A 27 -14.63 -15.04 -2.05
CA ALA A 27 -16.01 -14.65 -2.34
C ALA A 27 -16.11 -13.45 -3.29
N GLY A 28 -14.99 -12.99 -3.85
CA GLY A 28 -14.97 -11.88 -4.79
C GLY A 28 -14.90 -10.51 -4.17
N GLN A 29 -14.64 -10.41 -2.86
CA GLN A 29 -14.41 -9.11 -2.25
C GLN A 29 -13.07 -8.53 -2.69
N THR A 30 -13.00 -7.22 -2.69
CA THR A 30 -11.79 -6.45 -2.94
C THR A 30 -11.56 -5.58 -1.73
N THR A 31 -10.30 -5.51 -1.24
CA THR A 31 -9.94 -4.50 -0.25
C THR A 31 -9.48 -3.24 -0.98
N THR A 32 -9.88 -2.09 -0.51
CA THR A 32 -9.49 -0.81 -1.07
C THR A 32 -8.40 -0.19 -0.22
N PHE A 33 -7.25 0.08 -0.81
CA PHE A 33 -6.22 0.89 -0.17
C PHE A 33 -6.56 2.35 -0.41
N GLU A 34 -6.65 3.11 0.66
CA GLU A 34 -6.85 4.55 0.60
C GLU A 34 -5.60 5.21 1.11
N CYS A 35 -4.97 6.00 0.26
CA CYS A 35 -3.75 6.71 0.59
C CYS A 35 -3.99 8.20 0.48
N THR A 36 -3.78 8.92 1.58
CA THR A 36 -3.91 10.37 1.62
C THR A 36 -2.52 10.98 1.74
N THR A 37 -2.23 11.91 0.85
CA THR A 37 -0.95 12.60 0.80
C THR A 37 -1.15 14.09 0.57
N ASP A 38 -0.23 14.89 1.09
CA ASP A 38 -0.26 16.35 0.89
C ASP A 38 0.40 16.77 -0.43
N THR A 39 1.11 15.87 -1.10
CA THR A 39 1.88 16.16 -2.30
C THR A 39 1.73 15.05 -3.32
N ALA A 40 1.62 15.40 -4.60
CA ALA A 40 1.64 14.42 -5.68
C ALA A 40 3.02 13.76 -5.79
N PHE A 41 3.06 12.46 -5.98
CA PHE A 41 4.31 11.73 -6.18
C PHE A 41 4.05 10.38 -6.84
N ASN A 42 5.10 9.79 -7.40
CA ASN A 42 5.02 8.44 -7.95
C ASN A 42 5.37 7.43 -6.86
N SER A 43 4.47 6.51 -6.63
CA SER A 43 4.62 5.49 -5.61
C SER A 43 4.57 4.09 -6.22
N THR A 44 5.00 3.11 -5.43
CA THR A 44 4.84 1.70 -5.75
C THR A 44 4.31 0.99 -4.52
N LEU A 45 3.25 0.20 -4.71
CA LEU A 45 2.68 -0.64 -3.67
C LEU A 45 3.25 -2.05 -3.80
N TYR A 46 3.72 -2.59 -2.69
CA TYR A 46 4.23 -3.97 -2.59
C TYR A 46 3.41 -4.72 -1.57
N ILE A 47 3.01 -5.95 -1.91
CA ILE A 47 2.32 -6.84 -0.97
C ILE A 47 3.14 -8.12 -0.85
N TYR A 48 3.49 -8.47 0.40
CA TYR A 48 4.30 -9.63 0.75
C TYR A 48 3.52 -10.57 1.66
N ASP A 49 3.85 -11.86 1.59
CA ASP A 49 3.40 -12.77 2.63
C ASP A 49 4.31 -12.67 3.86
N MET A 50 3.98 -13.40 4.92
CA MET A 50 4.74 -13.34 6.18
C MET A 50 6.13 -13.96 6.09
N THR A 51 6.45 -14.66 4.99
CA THR A 51 7.79 -15.19 4.74
C THR A 51 8.62 -14.23 3.88
N ALA A 52 8.14 -13.00 3.66
CA ALA A 52 8.77 -11.96 2.87
C ALA A 52 8.83 -12.28 1.37
N ARG A 53 7.94 -13.15 0.88
CA ARG A 53 7.81 -13.40 -0.55
C ARG A 53 6.92 -12.33 -1.17
N LEU A 54 7.39 -11.67 -2.22
CA LEU A 54 6.62 -10.67 -2.93
C LEU A 54 5.52 -11.36 -3.74
N LEU A 55 4.26 -10.94 -3.50
CA LEU A 55 3.10 -11.50 -4.17
C LEU A 55 2.52 -10.56 -5.21
N PHE A 56 2.59 -9.26 -4.98
CA PHE A 56 1.94 -8.27 -5.81
C PHE A 56 2.70 -6.95 -5.76
N LYS A 57 2.81 -6.30 -6.90
CA LYS A 57 3.49 -5.01 -7.04
C LYS A 57 2.73 -4.15 -8.04
N ARG A 58 2.52 -2.89 -7.71
CA ARG A 58 1.82 -1.99 -8.63
C ARG A 58 2.34 -0.57 -8.48
N ASP A 59 2.65 0.05 -9.62
CA ASP A 59 2.97 1.48 -9.65
C ASP A 59 1.68 2.28 -9.50
N LEU A 60 1.69 3.21 -8.56
CA LEU A 60 0.54 4.02 -8.22
C LEU A 60 0.93 5.50 -8.20
N PRO A 61 0.72 6.22 -9.31
CA PRO A 61 0.90 7.67 -9.27
C PRO A 61 -0.14 8.28 -8.35
N MET A 62 0.32 9.05 -7.36
CA MET A 62 -0.52 9.69 -6.35
C MET A 62 -0.73 11.14 -6.67
N ASN A 63 -1.96 11.60 -6.46
CA ASN A 63 -2.30 13.01 -6.46
C ASN A 63 -2.40 13.51 -5.03
N ALA A 64 -2.22 14.80 -4.80
CA ALA A 64 -2.49 15.39 -3.49
C ALA A 64 -3.95 15.13 -3.12
N GLY A 65 -4.18 14.74 -1.87
CA GLY A 65 -5.49 14.34 -1.38
C GLY A 65 -5.60 12.84 -1.26
N ALA A 66 -6.82 12.33 -1.36
CA ALA A 66 -7.11 10.90 -1.20
C ALA A 66 -6.98 10.17 -2.54
N ASN A 67 -6.32 9.01 -2.50
CA ASN A 67 -6.14 8.11 -3.64
C ASN A 67 -6.63 6.73 -3.25
N HIS A 68 -7.20 6.01 -4.19
CA HIS A 68 -7.78 4.69 -3.93
C HIS A 68 -7.27 3.67 -4.92
N PHE A 69 -7.00 2.47 -4.43
CA PHE A 69 -6.61 1.34 -5.25
C PHE A 69 -7.19 0.05 -4.68
N GLY A 70 -7.83 -0.77 -5.52
CA GLY A 70 -8.42 -2.03 -5.09
C GLY A 70 -7.49 -3.22 -5.33
N TRP A 71 -7.38 -4.11 -4.34
CA TRP A 71 -6.69 -5.39 -4.49
C TRP A 71 -7.68 -6.52 -4.25
N ASN A 72 -7.71 -7.46 -5.16
CA ASN A 72 -8.67 -8.57 -5.15
C ASN A 72 -8.14 -9.83 -4.45
N GLY A 73 -6.92 -9.80 -3.91
CA GLY A 73 -6.34 -10.96 -3.24
C GLY A 73 -5.66 -11.95 -4.18
N TYR A 74 -5.34 -11.53 -5.40
CA TYR A 74 -4.63 -12.37 -6.36
C TYR A 74 -3.21 -11.88 -6.54
N THR A 75 -2.30 -12.83 -6.76
CA THR A 75 -0.89 -12.54 -7.02
C THR A 75 -0.69 -12.03 -8.45
N GLU A 76 0.54 -11.62 -8.77
CA GLU A 76 0.92 -11.26 -10.14
C GLU A 76 0.74 -12.41 -11.12
N GLN A 77 0.81 -13.66 -10.65
CA GLN A 77 0.58 -14.85 -11.45
C GLN A 77 -0.88 -15.26 -11.50
N ASN A 78 -1.77 -14.37 -11.03
CA ASN A 78 -3.22 -14.59 -10.99
C ASN A 78 -3.63 -15.80 -10.15
N GLU A 79 -2.95 -16.00 -9.03
CA GLU A 79 -3.26 -17.05 -8.07
C GLU A 79 -3.91 -16.42 -6.83
N LEU A 80 -5.00 -17.03 -6.36
CA LEU A 80 -5.67 -16.59 -5.15
C LEU A 80 -4.78 -16.85 -3.95
N VAL A 81 -4.57 -15.82 -3.10
CA VAL A 81 -3.80 -16.00 -1.87
C VAL A 81 -4.61 -16.80 -0.85
N ASN A 82 -3.92 -17.50 0.03
CA ASN A 82 -4.54 -18.21 1.15
C ASN A 82 -5.02 -17.25 2.23
N SER A 83 -5.91 -17.73 3.08
CA SER A 83 -6.25 -16.98 4.30
C SER A 83 -5.00 -16.72 5.12
N GLY A 84 -4.85 -15.50 5.60
CA GLY A 84 -3.67 -15.13 6.38
C GLY A 84 -3.48 -13.63 6.43
N VAL A 85 -2.33 -13.25 7.00
CA VAL A 85 -1.92 -11.85 7.12
C VAL A 85 -0.84 -11.56 6.09
N TYR A 86 -1.00 -10.45 5.40
CA TYR A 86 -0.07 -10.00 4.38
C TYR A 86 0.43 -8.60 4.75
N LEU A 87 1.69 -8.34 4.43
CA LEU A 87 2.30 -7.04 4.71
C LEU A 87 2.30 -6.22 3.43
N TYR A 88 2.00 -4.94 3.55
CA TYR A 88 2.12 -4.05 2.41
C TYR A 88 3.00 -2.85 2.75
N PHE A 89 3.68 -2.36 1.73
CA PHE A 89 4.53 -1.18 1.80
C PHE A 89 4.24 -0.29 0.61
N LEU A 90 4.26 1.00 0.86
CA LEU A 90 4.20 2.01 -0.18
C LEU A 90 5.54 2.73 -0.20
N THR A 91 6.15 2.84 -1.37
CA THR A 91 7.44 3.52 -1.51
C THR A 91 7.30 4.73 -2.44
N ASP A 92 8.22 5.69 -2.31
CA ASP A 92 8.34 6.80 -3.24
C ASP A 92 9.27 6.43 -4.41
N LYS A 93 9.53 7.39 -5.30
CA LYS A 93 10.39 7.16 -6.47
C LYS A 93 11.83 6.82 -6.10
N ASN A 94 12.27 7.12 -4.88
CA ASN A 94 13.62 6.83 -4.39
C ASN A 94 13.66 5.52 -3.60
N HIS A 95 12.58 4.73 -3.65
CA HIS A 95 12.42 3.47 -2.92
C HIS A 95 12.40 3.63 -1.40
N SER A 96 12.16 4.84 -0.91
CA SER A 96 11.96 5.07 0.51
C SER A 96 10.54 4.67 0.89
N ARG A 97 10.38 3.96 2.01
CA ARG A 97 9.08 3.57 2.51
C ARG A 97 8.36 4.79 3.08
N VAL A 98 7.17 5.07 2.55
CA VAL A 98 6.34 6.19 3.00
C VAL A 98 5.05 5.73 3.66
N GLY A 99 4.73 4.45 3.57
CA GLY A 99 3.57 3.87 4.22
C GLY A 99 3.71 2.36 4.35
N LYS A 100 3.00 1.78 5.34
CA LYS A 100 3.00 0.35 5.57
C LYS A 100 1.75 -0.06 6.33
N GLY A 101 1.44 -1.33 6.29
CA GLY A 101 0.35 -1.90 7.06
C GLY A 101 0.20 -3.39 6.83
N LYS A 102 -0.90 -3.91 7.34
CA LYS A 102 -1.25 -5.33 7.23
C LYS A 102 -2.61 -5.45 6.58
N VAL A 103 -2.75 -6.42 5.72
CA VAL A 103 -4.04 -6.78 5.15
C VAL A 103 -4.34 -8.23 5.51
N TRP A 104 -5.56 -8.47 5.97
CA TRP A 104 -5.98 -9.78 6.44
C TRP A 104 -6.96 -10.35 5.43
N VAL A 105 -6.70 -11.58 5.00
CA VAL A 105 -7.55 -12.31 4.06
C VAL A 105 -8.18 -13.47 4.80
N ILE A 106 -9.50 -13.57 4.74
CA ILE A 106 -10.24 -14.69 5.33
C ILE A 106 -11.12 -15.27 4.23
N ASN A 107 -10.65 -16.32 3.60
CA ASN A 107 -11.40 -17.02 2.55
C ASN A 107 -12.31 -18.07 3.17
N ARG A 108 -13.56 -18.05 2.77
CA ARG A 108 -14.58 -18.95 3.33
C ARG A 108 -15.36 -19.63 2.24
#